data_af4fc6f5da70aa850bb399fbf037ee73
#
_entry.id   af4fc6f5da70aa850bb399fbf037ee73
#
_cell.length_a   1.000
_cell.length_b   1.000
_cell.length_c   1.000
_cell.angle_alpha   90.00
_cell.angle_beta   90.00
_cell.angle_gamma   90.00
#
_symmetry.space_group_name_H-M   'P 1'
#
loop_
_entity.id
_entity.type
_entity.pdbx_description
1 polymer ?
#
loop_
_entity_poly.entity_id
_entity_poly.type
_entity_poly.pdbx_seq_one_letter_code
_entity_poly.pdbx_strand_id
1 'polypeptide(L)'
;MTLKKNDIVNLTITSATAEGSGVGRTDDGIAVFVQGSAIGDELKVRILKVKKTYAFGKIEEILVPSKARITPDCENFMKCGGCTWRHISYEEECKIKQQRVEDAVTRIGGLDNVVFKPTISSDNITRYRNKAQYPVGLDRDGNVVTGFYSFHSHRIINCTDCILQPEIFARVIEITKDFIAKTNTEIYDETTGKGRLRHIYIRIGEVSGELMVCYVVNANGLKQEDLLVKMLKSELPQLKSVIINSNREKTNVVLGRKNRTIYGSDHITDTLCGLQFKISPFSFWQINRKQAEKLYGKAKEYANLKSDEILLDLYCGTGTIGLTMADSCKQLIGAEIVEDAVKDANENAKANGIENARFICGDASDAAFQLEKEGLKPDCVILDPPRKGCGEELVKTISRMSPSRVVYVSCDPATLARDLKFFTENGYTPKEITPCDMFSGTSHVESVALIERN
;
A
#
# COMPACT_ATOMS: atom_id res chain seq x y z
N MET A 1 -28.19 30.77 -6.13
CA MET A 1 -28.90 29.84 -7.08
C MET A 1 -28.73 28.41 -6.58
N THR A 2 -29.76 27.59 -6.62
CA THR A 2 -29.62 26.17 -6.22
C THR A 2 -28.85 25.43 -7.32
N LEU A 3 -27.65 24.96 -6.99
CA LEU A 3 -26.78 24.22 -7.92
C LEU A 3 -27.49 22.97 -8.47
N LYS A 4 -27.40 22.73 -9.78
CA LYS A 4 -28.04 21.61 -10.48
C LYS A 4 -27.04 20.83 -11.32
N LYS A 5 -27.41 19.58 -11.66
CA LYS A 5 -26.63 18.79 -12.63
C LYS A 5 -26.57 19.50 -13.97
N ASN A 6 -25.41 19.45 -14.61
CA ASN A 6 -25.00 20.10 -15.85
C ASN A 6 -24.81 21.63 -15.77
N ASP A 7 -25.02 22.27 -14.61
CA ASP A 7 -24.59 23.66 -14.44
C ASP A 7 -23.09 23.78 -14.66
N ILE A 8 -22.68 24.94 -15.18
CA ILE A 8 -21.28 25.30 -15.34
C ILE A 8 -20.96 26.39 -14.34
N VAL A 9 -19.93 26.17 -13.53
CA VAL A 9 -19.46 27.10 -12.50
C VAL A 9 -17.96 27.32 -12.62
N ASN A 10 -17.50 28.52 -12.28
CA ASN A 10 -16.09 28.79 -12.13
C ASN A 10 -15.67 28.52 -10.68
N LEU A 11 -14.54 27.84 -10.50
CA LEU A 11 -14.04 27.43 -9.20
C LEU A 11 -12.53 27.65 -9.12
N THR A 12 -12.06 28.14 -7.99
CA THR A 12 -10.65 28.05 -7.62
C THR A 12 -10.47 26.82 -6.69
N ILE A 13 -9.50 25.98 -7.02
CA ILE A 13 -9.19 24.79 -6.21
C ILE A 13 -8.28 25.19 -5.06
N THR A 14 -8.74 24.98 -3.83
CA THR A 14 -8.05 25.41 -2.61
C THR A 14 -7.47 24.29 -1.74
N SER A 15 -7.93 23.04 -1.95
CA SER A 15 -7.45 21.88 -1.20
C SER A 15 -7.67 20.57 -1.97
N ALA A 16 -7.23 19.45 -1.40
CA ALA A 16 -7.44 18.12 -1.98
C ALA A 16 -8.10 17.17 -0.96
N THR A 17 -8.93 16.23 -1.44
CA THR A 17 -9.53 15.17 -0.63
C THR A 17 -8.55 14.03 -0.36
N ALA A 18 -8.93 13.11 0.53
CA ALA A 18 -8.19 11.87 0.79
C ALA A 18 -8.03 11.00 -0.46
N GLU A 19 -8.99 11.01 -1.36
CA GLU A 19 -8.97 10.27 -2.63
C GLU A 19 -8.22 11.01 -3.75
N GLY A 20 -7.73 12.23 -3.47
CA GLY A 20 -6.93 13.02 -4.40
C GLY A 20 -7.71 13.90 -5.37
N SER A 21 -9.02 14.08 -5.19
CA SER A 21 -9.78 15.10 -5.92
C SER A 21 -9.52 16.49 -5.33
N GLY A 22 -9.35 17.51 -6.18
CA GLY A 22 -9.32 18.87 -5.70
C GLY A 22 -10.68 19.36 -5.21
N VAL A 23 -10.67 20.33 -4.32
CA VAL A 23 -11.86 20.94 -3.71
C VAL A 23 -11.89 22.43 -4.00
N GLY A 24 -12.93 22.87 -4.68
CA GLY A 24 -13.29 24.29 -4.81
C GLY A 24 -14.64 24.54 -4.15
N ARG A 25 -14.99 25.81 -3.97
CA ARG A 25 -16.30 26.22 -3.45
C ARG A 25 -16.98 27.16 -4.43
N THR A 26 -18.29 26.98 -4.60
CA THR A 26 -19.13 27.95 -5.30
C THR A 26 -19.28 29.23 -4.48
N ASP A 27 -19.78 30.30 -5.09
CA ASP A 27 -20.07 31.57 -4.39
C ASP A 27 -21.04 31.37 -3.21
N ASP A 28 -21.97 30.41 -3.34
CA ASP A 28 -22.91 30.02 -2.27
C ASP A 28 -22.26 29.08 -1.21
N GLY A 29 -20.94 28.83 -1.28
CA GLY A 29 -20.16 28.06 -0.32
C GLY A 29 -20.25 26.52 -0.48
N ILE A 30 -20.94 26.01 -1.49
CA ILE A 30 -21.05 24.54 -1.74
C ILE A 30 -19.70 24.00 -2.19
N ALA A 31 -19.20 22.98 -1.50
CA ALA A 31 -17.97 22.29 -1.88
C ALA A 31 -18.18 21.46 -3.17
N VAL A 32 -17.29 21.59 -4.13
CA VAL A 32 -17.29 20.80 -5.37
C VAL A 32 -15.98 20.03 -5.48
N PHE A 33 -16.10 18.71 -5.60
CA PHE A 33 -14.98 17.79 -5.77
C PHE A 33 -14.70 17.59 -7.26
N VAL A 34 -13.46 17.87 -7.68
CA VAL A 34 -13.05 17.87 -9.07
C VAL A 34 -11.83 16.98 -9.27
N GLN A 35 -12.01 15.86 -9.97
CA GLN A 35 -10.92 14.95 -10.25
C GLN A 35 -9.96 15.52 -11.28
N GLY A 36 -8.63 15.29 -11.13
CA GLY A 36 -7.60 15.76 -12.05
C GLY A 36 -7.33 17.26 -11.97
N SER A 37 -7.84 17.94 -10.95
CA SER A 37 -7.50 19.34 -10.64
C SER A 37 -6.30 19.43 -9.69
N ALA A 38 -5.59 20.54 -9.74
CA ALA A 38 -4.48 20.90 -8.88
C ALA A 38 -4.85 22.07 -7.97
N ILE A 39 -4.29 22.15 -6.77
CA ILE A 39 -4.46 23.30 -5.88
C ILE A 39 -3.92 24.55 -6.58
N GLY A 40 -4.72 25.63 -6.61
CA GLY A 40 -4.41 26.86 -7.32
C GLY A 40 -4.91 26.93 -8.77
N ASP A 41 -5.56 25.87 -9.27
CA ASP A 41 -6.25 25.97 -10.55
C ASP A 41 -7.47 26.89 -10.45
N GLU A 42 -7.67 27.71 -11.48
CA GLU A 42 -8.97 28.34 -11.77
C GLU A 42 -9.63 27.58 -12.91
N LEU A 43 -10.80 27.00 -12.63
CA LEU A 43 -11.45 26.04 -13.51
C LEU A 43 -12.86 26.44 -13.87
N LYS A 44 -13.25 26.15 -15.12
CA LYS A 44 -14.64 26.04 -15.52
C LYS A 44 -15.08 24.59 -15.37
N VAL A 45 -16.06 24.34 -14.51
CA VAL A 45 -16.42 22.99 -14.06
C VAL A 45 -17.88 22.70 -14.38
N ARG A 46 -18.14 21.58 -15.05
CA ARG A 46 -19.49 21.04 -15.23
C ARG A 46 -19.87 20.17 -14.04
N ILE A 47 -21.00 20.47 -13.44
CA ILE A 47 -21.54 19.70 -12.32
C ILE A 47 -22.10 18.35 -12.81
N LEU A 48 -21.56 17.26 -12.29
CA LEU A 48 -21.99 15.90 -12.63
C LEU A 48 -23.10 15.40 -11.69
N LYS A 49 -22.98 15.73 -10.40
CA LYS A 49 -23.90 15.24 -9.36
C LYS A 49 -23.92 16.22 -8.18
N VAL A 50 -25.11 16.53 -7.70
CA VAL A 50 -25.33 17.35 -6.50
C VAL A 50 -25.81 16.48 -5.36
N LYS A 51 -25.25 16.69 -4.18
CA LYS A 51 -25.64 16.11 -2.90
C LYS A 51 -26.15 17.23 -1.99
N LYS A 52 -26.65 16.90 -0.79
CA LYS A 52 -27.21 17.89 0.14
C LYS A 52 -26.23 19.00 0.54
N THR A 53 -24.94 18.68 0.71
CA THR A 53 -23.90 19.60 1.23
C THR A 53 -22.69 19.77 0.31
N TYR A 54 -22.62 19.02 -0.80
CA TYR A 54 -21.48 19.07 -1.73
C TYR A 54 -21.90 18.60 -3.13
N ALA A 55 -21.03 18.80 -4.11
CA ALA A 55 -21.20 18.34 -5.48
C ALA A 55 -19.95 17.69 -6.04
N PHE A 56 -20.10 16.96 -7.14
CA PHE A 56 -19.01 16.45 -7.98
C PHE A 56 -19.02 17.17 -9.32
N GLY A 57 -17.84 17.58 -9.77
CA GLY A 57 -17.66 18.25 -11.03
C GLY A 57 -16.60 17.60 -11.91
N LYS A 58 -16.66 17.93 -13.19
CA LYS A 58 -15.67 17.58 -14.20
C LYS A 58 -15.10 18.87 -14.80
N ILE A 59 -13.79 18.90 -14.98
CA ILE A 59 -13.11 20.00 -15.68
C ILE A 59 -13.65 20.08 -17.12
N GLU A 60 -14.20 21.24 -17.49
CA GLU A 60 -14.52 21.58 -18.87
C GLU A 60 -13.35 22.36 -19.48
N GLU A 61 -12.77 23.28 -18.72
CA GLU A 61 -11.69 24.15 -19.14
C GLU A 61 -10.82 24.56 -17.95
N ILE A 62 -9.52 24.63 -18.15
CA ILE A 62 -8.58 25.20 -17.19
C ILE A 62 -8.39 26.67 -17.61
N LEU A 63 -8.94 27.59 -16.82
CA LEU A 63 -8.87 29.04 -17.11
C LEU A 63 -7.48 29.58 -16.76
N VAL A 64 -6.99 29.25 -15.55
CA VAL A 64 -5.64 29.55 -15.10
C VAL A 64 -5.05 28.29 -14.48
N PRO A 65 -4.00 27.70 -15.08
CA PRO A 65 -3.37 26.51 -14.52
C PRO A 65 -2.58 26.85 -13.24
N SER A 66 -2.65 25.97 -12.27
CA SER A 66 -1.77 26.01 -11.10
C SER A 66 -0.30 25.97 -11.51
N LYS A 67 0.56 26.68 -10.77
CA LYS A 67 2.02 26.61 -10.95
C LYS A 67 2.59 25.21 -10.67
N ALA A 68 1.87 24.40 -9.91
CA ALA A 68 2.27 23.03 -9.61
C ALA A 68 1.94 22.04 -10.73
N ARG A 69 1.20 22.44 -11.77
CA ARG A 69 0.88 21.54 -12.88
C ARG A 69 2.11 21.17 -13.69
N ILE A 70 2.18 19.89 -14.03
CA ILE A 70 3.15 19.33 -14.97
C ILE A 70 2.41 18.52 -16.05
N THR A 71 3.06 18.27 -17.17
CA THR A 71 2.57 17.31 -18.16
C THR A 71 2.70 15.89 -17.58
N PRO A 72 1.61 15.09 -17.52
CA PRO A 72 1.69 13.72 -17.06
C PRO A 72 2.63 12.90 -17.94
N ASP A 73 3.50 12.12 -17.30
CA ASP A 73 4.46 11.23 -17.94
C ASP A 73 3.90 9.83 -18.27
N CYS A 74 2.59 9.62 -18.07
CA CYS A 74 1.88 8.39 -18.34
C CYS A 74 0.70 8.63 -19.28
N GLU A 75 0.71 8.00 -20.45
CA GLU A 75 -0.37 8.08 -21.46
C GLU A 75 -1.74 7.55 -20.96
N ASN A 76 -1.70 6.67 -19.96
CA ASN A 76 -2.88 6.08 -19.33
C ASN A 76 -3.36 6.85 -18.08
N PHE A 77 -2.72 7.97 -17.75
CA PHE A 77 -3.19 8.82 -16.66
C PHE A 77 -4.63 9.27 -16.89
N MET A 78 -5.44 9.33 -15.86
CA MET A 78 -6.90 9.58 -15.88
C MET A 78 -7.75 8.49 -16.55
N LYS A 79 -7.18 7.52 -17.26
CA LYS A 79 -7.89 6.35 -17.79
C LYS A 79 -7.76 5.16 -16.84
N CYS A 80 -6.55 4.94 -16.33
CA CYS A 80 -6.19 3.93 -15.34
C CYS A 80 -6.44 4.46 -13.92
N GLY A 81 -6.96 3.62 -13.03
CA GLY A 81 -7.22 3.96 -11.62
C GLY A 81 -6.00 3.90 -10.71
N GLY A 82 -4.79 3.69 -11.24
CA GLY A 82 -3.59 3.44 -10.43
C GLY A 82 -2.90 4.68 -9.85
N CYS A 83 -3.02 5.84 -10.52
CA CYS A 83 -2.38 7.09 -10.10
C CYS A 83 -3.39 8.22 -10.01
N THR A 84 -3.19 9.12 -9.04
CA THR A 84 -4.06 10.28 -8.78
C THR A 84 -3.40 11.60 -9.15
N TRP A 85 -2.08 11.72 -8.97
CA TRP A 85 -1.36 13.00 -8.99
C TRP A 85 -0.17 13.07 -9.96
N ARG A 86 -0.24 12.38 -11.13
CA ARG A 86 0.80 12.51 -12.17
C ARG A 86 0.77 13.83 -12.95
N HIS A 87 -0.19 14.71 -12.67
CA HIS A 87 -0.38 16.03 -13.30
C HIS A 87 0.09 17.18 -12.42
N ILE A 88 0.65 16.91 -11.25
CA ILE A 88 1.25 17.90 -10.37
C ILE A 88 2.70 17.55 -10.06
N SER A 89 3.50 18.55 -9.70
CA SER A 89 4.89 18.36 -9.33
C SER A 89 5.02 17.49 -8.06
N TYR A 90 6.08 16.73 -7.98
CA TYR A 90 6.31 15.85 -6.83
C TYR A 90 6.47 16.63 -5.52
N GLU A 91 7.05 17.83 -5.59
CA GLU A 91 7.16 18.71 -4.44
C GLU A 91 5.77 19.09 -3.89
N GLU A 92 4.83 19.43 -4.79
CA GLU A 92 3.45 19.76 -4.38
C GLU A 92 2.71 18.52 -3.85
N GLU A 93 2.92 17.34 -4.45
CA GLU A 93 2.39 16.09 -3.92
C GLU A 93 2.82 15.86 -2.45
N CYS A 94 4.10 16.06 -2.13
CA CYS A 94 4.62 15.93 -0.77
C CYS A 94 3.99 16.94 0.19
N LYS A 95 3.81 18.20 -0.23
CA LYS A 95 3.11 19.24 0.55
C LYS A 95 1.67 18.86 0.85
N ILE A 96 0.94 18.35 -0.14
CA ILE A 96 -0.44 17.91 0.05
C ILE A 96 -0.50 16.74 1.03
N LYS A 97 0.41 15.77 0.93
CA LYS A 97 0.51 14.64 1.87
C LYS A 97 0.80 15.10 3.29
N GLN A 98 1.75 16.03 3.46
CA GLN A 98 2.07 16.67 4.73
C GLN A 98 0.81 17.31 5.34
N GLN A 99 0.17 18.20 4.59
CA GLN A 99 -1.02 18.94 5.05
C GLN A 99 -2.17 18.02 5.44
N ARG A 100 -2.35 16.89 4.72
CA ARG A 100 -3.39 15.93 5.07
C ARG A 100 -3.17 15.25 6.41
N VAL A 101 -1.92 14.94 6.76
CA VAL A 101 -1.59 14.38 8.08
C VAL A 101 -1.83 15.41 9.16
N GLU A 102 -1.35 16.66 8.97
CA GLU A 102 -1.56 17.76 9.88
C GLU A 102 -3.04 18.05 10.11
N ASP A 103 -3.82 18.19 9.03
CA ASP A 103 -5.28 18.43 9.10
C ASP A 103 -6.02 17.30 9.82
N ALA A 104 -5.65 16.05 9.61
CA ALA A 104 -6.28 14.94 10.29
C ALA A 104 -5.99 14.96 11.80
N VAL A 105 -4.74 15.14 12.18
CA VAL A 105 -4.32 15.15 13.59
C VAL A 105 -4.92 16.32 14.35
N THR A 106 -4.95 17.51 13.76
CA THR A 106 -5.52 18.70 14.41
C THR A 106 -7.05 18.67 14.44
N ARG A 107 -7.72 18.35 13.31
CA ARG A 107 -9.19 18.47 13.22
C ARG A 107 -9.93 17.23 13.75
N ILE A 108 -9.41 16.02 13.53
CA ILE A 108 -10.03 14.77 13.99
C ILE A 108 -9.50 14.41 15.38
N GLY A 109 -8.18 14.48 15.57
CA GLY A 109 -7.52 14.19 16.85
C GLY A 109 -7.75 15.28 17.91
N GLY A 110 -7.92 16.54 17.48
CA GLY A 110 -7.95 17.69 18.40
C GLY A 110 -6.61 17.95 19.08
N LEU A 111 -5.50 17.64 18.36
CA LEU A 111 -4.13 17.66 18.91
C LEU A 111 -3.33 18.80 18.27
N ASP A 112 -3.18 19.92 18.98
CA ASP A 112 -2.53 21.12 18.45
C ASP A 112 -1.04 21.24 18.81
N ASN A 113 -0.54 20.42 19.76
CA ASN A 113 0.84 20.51 20.28
C ASN A 113 1.77 19.40 19.74
N VAL A 114 1.44 18.80 18.62
CA VAL A 114 2.24 17.74 17.98
C VAL A 114 3.25 18.39 17.03
N VAL A 115 4.51 17.95 17.09
CA VAL A 115 5.55 18.41 16.15
C VAL A 115 5.47 17.59 14.85
N PHE A 116 5.18 18.25 13.73
CA PHE A 116 5.22 17.62 12.42
C PHE A 116 6.61 17.80 11.80
N LYS A 117 7.24 16.68 11.47
CA LYS A 117 8.50 16.67 10.70
C LYS A 117 8.19 16.75 9.20
N PRO A 118 9.14 17.21 8.38
CA PRO A 118 8.97 17.19 6.92
C PRO A 118 8.69 15.78 6.40
N THR A 119 7.84 15.70 5.38
CA THR A 119 7.54 14.42 4.71
C THR A 119 8.82 13.76 4.17
N ILE A 120 9.05 12.50 4.52
CA ILE A 120 10.12 11.68 3.92
C ILE A 120 9.75 11.43 2.46
N SER A 121 10.42 12.14 1.56
CA SER A 121 10.21 12.04 0.13
C SER A 121 10.87 10.78 -0.46
N SER A 122 10.35 10.33 -1.60
CA SER A 122 10.91 9.22 -2.36
C SER A 122 12.00 9.71 -3.31
N ASP A 123 13.13 8.99 -3.35
CA ASP A 123 14.19 9.26 -4.33
C ASP A 123 13.78 8.84 -5.74
N ASN A 124 12.88 7.85 -5.84
CA ASN A 124 12.36 7.33 -7.08
C ASN A 124 10.84 7.44 -7.13
N ILE A 125 10.32 8.29 -7.98
CA ILE A 125 8.87 8.49 -8.18
C ILE A 125 8.30 7.59 -9.29
N THR A 126 9.16 6.82 -9.95
CA THR A 126 8.84 5.83 -10.98
C THR A 126 9.61 4.54 -10.72
N ARG A 127 9.19 3.42 -11.33
CA ARG A 127 9.86 2.11 -11.27
C ARG A 127 10.09 1.57 -9.85
N TYR A 128 9.33 2.04 -8.86
CA TYR A 128 9.55 1.69 -7.44
C TYR A 128 8.72 0.50 -6.94
N ARG A 129 7.69 0.07 -7.69
CA ARG A 129 6.82 -1.02 -7.25
C ARG A 129 7.42 -2.38 -7.58
N ASN A 130 7.84 -3.13 -6.57
CA ASN A 130 8.40 -4.48 -6.74
C ASN A 130 7.34 -5.58 -6.95
N LYS A 131 6.06 -5.22 -7.02
CA LYS A 131 4.93 -6.15 -7.22
C LYS A 131 3.86 -5.54 -8.12
N ALA A 132 3.29 -6.35 -9.00
CA ALA A 132 2.09 -6.02 -9.75
C ALA A 132 1.14 -7.20 -9.89
N GLN A 133 -0.14 -6.88 -10.04
CA GLN A 133 -1.23 -7.84 -10.30
C GLN A 133 -1.97 -7.36 -11.54
N TYR A 134 -1.69 -7.99 -12.66
CA TYR A 134 -2.27 -7.61 -13.94
C TYR A 134 -3.50 -8.48 -14.25
N PRO A 135 -4.73 -7.94 -14.27
CA PRO A 135 -5.87 -8.64 -14.82
C PRO A 135 -5.63 -8.92 -16.31
N VAL A 136 -6.07 -10.07 -16.78
CA VAL A 136 -6.06 -10.45 -18.19
C VAL A 136 -7.51 -10.53 -18.67
N GLY A 137 -7.81 -9.90 -19.79
CA GLY A 137 -9.14 -9.86 -20.37
C GLY A 137 -9.11 -9.81 -21.89
N LEU A 138 -10.29 -9.69 -22.48
CA LEU A 138 -10.45 -9.45 -23.93
C LEU A 138 -11.05 -8.04 -24.14
N ASP A 139 -10.58 -7.34 -25.16
CA ASP A 139 -11.24 -6.12 -25.64
C ASP A 139 -12.50 -6.45 -26.47
N ARG A 140 -13.14 -5.41 -27.01
CA ARG A 140 -14.36 -5.56 -27.82
C ARG A 140 -14.13 -6.33 -29.13
N ASP A 141 -12.90 -6.33 -29.62
CA ASP A 141 -12.48 -6.98 -30.85
C ASP A 141 -11.94 -8.39 -30.61
N GLY A 142 -11.94 -8.87 -29.35
CA GLY A 142 -11.46 -10.17 -28.95
C GLY A 142 -9.95 -10.28 -28.75
N ASN A 143 -9.20 -9.17 -28.76
CA ASN A 143 -7.78 -9.18 -28.52
C ASN A 143 -7.47 -9.28 -27.01
N VAL A 144 -6.40 -9.97 -26.66
CA VAL A 144 -5.94 -10.08 -25.28
C VAL A 144 -5.40 -8.75 -24.78
N VAL A 145 -6.02 -8.22 -23.73
CA VAL A 145 -5.59 -7.03 -23.02
C VAL A 145 -5.19 -7.36 -21.59
N THR A 146 -4.15 -6.67 -21.12
CA THR A 146 -3.71 -6.75 -19.73
C THR A 146 -3.16 -5.38 -19.29
N GLY A 147 -3.28 -5.08 -18.01
CA GLY A 147 -2.91 -3.78 -17.47
C GLY A 147 -3.54 -3.55 -16.12
N PHE A 148 -4.30 -2.46 -15.97
CA PHE A 148 -4.94 -2.11 -14.71
C PHE A 148 -6.40 -1.69 -14.94
N TYR A 149 -7.22 -1.82 -13.92
CA TYR A 149 -8.61 -1.41 -14.02
C TYR A 149 -8.76 0.11 -14.14
N SER A 150 -9.71 0.54 -14.95
CA SER A 150 -10.19 1.90 -14.99
C SER A 150 -10.82 2.29 -13.65
N PHE A 151 -10.77 3.56 -13.31
CA PHE A 151 -11.31 4.09 -12.07
C PHE A 151 -12.80 3.70 -11.88
N HIS A 152 -13.15 3.13 -10.72
CA HIS A 152 -14.49 2.62 -10.38
C HIS A 152 -15.08 1.63 -11.40
N SER A 153 -14.27 0.83 -12.09
CA SER A 153 -14.71 -0.09 -13.12
C SER A 153 -13.80 -1.32 -13.19
N HIS A 154 -14.34 -2.44 -13.69
CA HIS A 154 -13.56 -3.63 -14.03
C HIS A 154 -13.06 -3.61 -15.49
N ARG A 155 -13.22 -2.49 -16.22
CA ARG A 155 -12.66 -2.34 -17.56
C ARG A 155 -11.14 -2.26 -17.48
N ILE A 156 -10.45 -3.18 -18.12
CA ILE A 156 -8.98 -3.19 -18.21
C ILE A 156 -8.52 -2.09 -19.15
N ILE A 157 -7.63 -1.24 -18.69
CA ILE A 157 -6.86 -0.31 -19.52
C ILE A 157 -5.58 -1.05 -19.91
N ASN A 158 -5.42 -1.32 -21.20
CA ASN A 158 -4.25 -2.02 -21.69
C ASN A 158 -2.98 -1.23 -21.38
N CYS A 159 -2.07 -1.83 -20.64
CA CYS A 159 -0.84 -1.22 -20.21
C CYS A 159 0.23 -2.31 -20.02
N THR A 160 1.07 -2.50 -21.01
CA THR A 160 2.14 -3.49 -20.95
C THR A 160 3.28 -2.96 -20.07
N ASP A 161 3.69 -1.72 -20.25
CA ASP A 161 4.73 -1.06 -19.46
C ASP A 161 4.13 0.07 -18.60
N CYS A 162 3.96 -0.21 -17.32
CA CYS A 162 3.55 0.79 -16.35
C CYS A 162 4.79 1.47 -15.75
N ILE A 163 4.86 2.78 -15.81
CA ILE A 163 5.99 3.57 -15.30
C ILE A 163 6.27 3.41 -13.80
N LEU A 164 5.35 2.85 -13.03
CA LEU A 164 5.56 2.53 -11.61
C LEU A 164 6.24 1.17 -11.40
N GLN A 165 6.18 0.28 -12.40
CA GLN A 165 6.71 -1.08 -12.32
C GLN A 165 8.10 -1.18 -12.93
N PRO A 166 8.97 -2.11 -12.50
CA PRO A 166 10.23 -2.42 -13.17
C PRO A 166 9.98 -2.84 -14.63
N GLU A 167 10.86 -2.44 -15.54
CA GLU A 167 10.74 -2.72 -16.99
C GLU A 167 10.64 -4.22 -17.31
N ILE A 168 11.28 -5.06 -16.48
CA ILE A 168 11.22 -6.52 -16.63
C ILE A 168 9.78 -7.05 -16.58
N PHE A 169 8.84 -6.35 -15.89
CA PHE A 169 7.45 -6.77 -15.85
C PHE A 169 6.78 -6.67 -17.23
N ALA A 170 7.14 -5.65 -18.02
CA ALA A 170 6.66 -5.55 -19.40
C ALA A 170 7.10 -6.77 -20.22
N ARG A 171 8.35 -7.24 -20.03
CA ARG A 171 8.82 -8.43 -20.74
C ARG A 171 8.08 -9.69 -20.34
N VAL A 172 7.77 -9.89 -19.05
CA VAL A 172 6.91 -11.00 -18.58
C VAL A 172 5.53 -10.97 -19.26
N ILE A 173 4.94 -9.76 -19.37
CA ILE A 173 3.63 -9.58 -20.02
C ILE A 173 3.70 -9.93 -21.50
N GLU A 174 4.72 -9.49 -22.23
CA GLU A 174 4.90 -9.81 -23.65
C GLU A 174 5.04 -11.31 -23.88
N ILE A 175 5.93 -11.97 -23.14
CA ILE A 175 6.10 -13.42 -23.21
C ILE A 175 4.79 -14.15 -22.91
N THR A 176 4.02 -13.68 -21.94
CA THR A 176 2.74 -14.27 -21.58
C THR A 176 1.70 -14.09 -22.70
N LYS A 177 1.64 -12.92 -23.35
CA LYS A 177 0.76 -12.70 -24.52
C LYS A 177 1.13 -13.63 -25.68
N ASP A 178 2.42 -13.80 -25.95
CA ASP A 178 2.91 -14.73 -26.97
C ASP A 178 2.54 -16.21 -26.64
N PHE A 179 2.66 -16.59 -25.38
CA PHE A 179 2.22 -17.89 -24.91
C PHE A 179 0.70 -18.10 -25.12
N ILE A 180 -0.12 -17.10 -24.74
CA ILE A 180 -1.58 -17.14 -24.92
C ILE A 180 -1.91 -17.34 -26.41
N ALA A 181 -1.27 -16.59 -27.30
CA ALA A 181 -1.49 -16.66 -28.75
C ALA A 181 -1.09 -18.05 -29.31
N LYS A 182 0.07 -18.60 -28.90
CA LYS A 182 0.56 -19.90 -29.37
C LYS A 182 -0.28 -21.08 -28.89
N THR A 183 -0.87 -20.98 -27.70
CA THR A 183 -1.59 -22.10 -27.06
C THR A 183 -3.10 -21.97 -27.11
N ASN A 184 -3.62 -20.86 -27.64
CA ASN A 184 -5.03 -20.50 -27.57
C ASN A 184 -5.57 -20.62 -26.14
N THR A 185 -4.80 -20.11 -25.16
CA THR A 185 -5.19 -20.14 -23.73
C THR A 185 -6.46 -19.33 -23.52
N GLU A 186 -7.48 -19.96 -22.97
CA GLU A 186 -8.77 -19.33 -22.67
C GLU A 186 -8.61 -18.25 -21.59
N ILE A 187 -9.07 -17.04 -21.89
CA ILE A 187 -9.07 -15.92 -20.94
C ILE A 187 -10.36 -15.99 -20.10
N TYR A 188 -10.22 -15.76 -18.80
CA TYR A 188 -11.35 -15.77 -17.87
C TYR A 188 -12.23 -14.53 -18.07
N ASP A 189 -13.53 -14.76 -18.19
CA ASP A 189 -14.56 -13.75 -18.27
C ASP A 189 -15.32 -13.69 -16.92
N GLU A 190 -15.23 -12.58 -16.23
CA GLU A 190 -15.87 -12.36 -14.91
C GLU A 190 -17.39 -12.43 -15.00
N THR A 191 -18.00 -12.08 -16.13
CA THR A 191 -19.46 -12.07 -16.31
C THR A 191 -19.99 -13.50 -16.40
N THR A 192 -19.37 -14.32 -17.25
CA THR A 192 -19.80 -15.70 -17.49
C THR A 192 -19.21 -16.70 -16.50
N GLY A 193 -18.09 -16.37 -15.87
CA GLY A 193 -17.31 -17.26 -15.01
C GLY A 193 -16.58 -18.36 -15.79
N LYS A 194 -16.46 -18.23 -17.13
CA LYS A 194 -15.78 -19.17 -18.01
C LYS A 194 -14.37 -18.70 -18.36
N GLY A 195 -13.57 -19.62 -18.89
CA GLY A 195 -12.17 -19.35 -19.23
C GLY A 195 -11.23 -19.73 -18.10
N ARG A 196 -9.94 -19.56 -18.32
CA ARG A 196 -8.89 -20.15 -17.51
C ARG A 196 -7.96 -19.11 -16.86
N LEU A 197 -7.27 -18.29 -17.63
CA LEU A 197 -6.30 -17.31 -17.13
C LEU A 197 -7.01 -16.04 -16.66
N ARG A 198 -6.81 -15.68 -15.38
CA ARG A 198 -7.43 -14.52 -14.72
C ARG A 198 -6.47 -13.35 -14.56
N HIS A 199 -5.30 -13.62 -13.94
CA HIS A 199 -4.31 -12.59 -13.62
C HIS A 199 -2.90 -13.10 -13.82
N ILE A 200 -1.99 -12.17 -14.06
CA ILE A 200 -0.55 -12.36 -14.00
C ILE A 200 -0.06 -11.58 -12.79
N TYR A 201 0.42 -12.28 -11.77
CA TYR A 201 1.02 -11.71 -10.59
C TYR A 201 2.54 -11.77 -10.74
N ILE A 202 3.22 -10.65 -10.62
CA ILE A 202 4.66 -10.56 -10.78
C ILE A 202 5.24 -9.91 -9.53
N ARG A 203 6.36 -10.45 -9.06
CA ARG A 203 7.12 -9.90 -7.95
C ARG A 203 8.61 -10.04 -8.21
N ILE A 204 9.39 -9.05 -7.78
CA ILE A 204 10.85 -9.06 -7.88
C ILE A 204 11.44 -8.65 -6.53
N GLY A 205 12.53 -9.33 -6.12
CA GLY A 205 13.39 -8.85 -5.07
C GLY A 205 14.29 -7.75 -5.64
N GLU A 206 14.25 -6.55 -5.06
CA GLU A 206 15.00 -5.41 -5.60
C GLU A 206 16.51 -5.55 -5.39
N VAL A 207 16.95 -6.20 -4.29
CA VAL A 207 18.35 -6.43 -3.98
C VAL A 207 18.84 -7.75 -4.58
N SER A 208 18.03 -8.81 -4.43
CA SER A 208 18.40 -10.14 -4.94
C SER A 208 18.30 -10.26 -6.46
N GLY A 209 17.45 -9.44 -7.09
CA GLY A 209 17.11 -9.57 -8.50
C GLY A 209 16.21 -10.78 -8.81
N GLU A 210 15.81 -11.58 -7.82
CA GLU A 210 14.99 -12.79 -8.02
C GLU A 210 13.59 -12.45 -8.48
N LEU A 211 13.17 -13.02 -9.62
CA LEU A 211 11.85 -12.79 -10.23
C LEU A 211 10.91 -13.97 -9.97
N MET A 212 9.71 -13.65 -9.49
CA MET A 212 8.57 -14.59 -9.36
C MET A 212 7.46 -14.19 -10.31
N VAL A 213 6.93 -15.17 -11.04
CA VAL A 213 5.73 -15.02 -11.84
C VAL A 213 4.67 -16.02 -11.37
N CYS A 214 3.51 -15.54 -10.95
CA CYS A 214 2.41 -16.37 -10.51
C CYS A 214 1.19 -16.16 -11.42
N TYR A 215 0.74 -17.24 -12.09
CA TYR A 215 -0.44 -17.22 -12.95
C TYR A 215 -1.67 -17.62 -12.15
N VAL A 216 -2.61 -16.70 -12.02
CA VAL A 216 -3.88 -16.94 -11.33
C VAL A 216 -4.89 -17.52 -12.34
N VAL A 217 -5.40 -18.70 -12.04
CA VAL A 217 -6.25 -19.44 -12.99
C VAL A 217 -7.54 -19.93 -12.34
N ASN A 218 -8.62 -19.94 -13.13
CA ASN A 218 -9.91 -20.57 -12.79
C ASN A 218 -9.88 -22.09 -13.05
N ALA A 219 -8.79 -22.74 -12.69
CA ALA A 219 -8.53 -24.16 -12.97
C ALA A 219 -7.45 -24.70 -12.02
N ASN A 220 -7.00 -25.95 -12.26
CA ASN A 220 -5.83 -26.49 -11.55
C ASN A 220 -4.49 -26.12 -12.22
N GLY A 221 -4.53 -25.56 -13.43
CA GLY A 221 -3.33 -25.21 -14.20
C GLY A 221 -3.64 -24.65 -15.58
N LEU A 222 -2.58 -24.37 -16.34
CA LEU A 222 -2.62 -24.00 -17.74
C LEU A 222 -2.34 -25.25 -18.62
N LYS A 223 -2.72 -25.20 -19.89
CA LYS A 223 -2.24 -26.17 -20.87
C LYS A 223 -0.81 -25.79 -21.26
N GLN A 224 0.05 -26.78 -21.52
CA GLN A 224 1.44 -26.57 -21.98
C GLN A 224 2.30 -25.71 -21.01
N GLU A 225 2.21 -25.96 -19.72
CA GLU A 225 3.01 -25.24 -18.69
C GLU A 225 4.52 -25.35 -18.95
N ASP A 226 5.01 -26.48 -19.47
CA ASP A 226 6.43 -26.64 -19.81
C ASP A 226 6.88 -25.67 -20.91
N LEU A 227 6.00 -25.39 -21.90
CA LEU A 227 6.27 -24.38 -22.92
C LEU A 227 6.33 -22.97 -22.29
N LEU A 228 5.39 -22.66 -21.40
CA LEU A 228 5.40 -21.38 -20.68
C LEU A 228 6.71 -21.18 -19.89
N VAL A 229 7.10 -22.17 -19.10
CA VAL A 229 8.37 -22.15 -18.35
C VAL A 229 9.56 -22.01 -19.29
N LYS A 230 9.58 -22.74 -20.41
CA LYS A 230 10.66 -22.64 -21.41
C LYS A 230 10.76 -21.22 -21.99
N MET A 231 9.63 -20.62 -22.37
CA MET A 231 9.59 -19.26 -22.92
C MET A 231 10.08 -18.21 -21.90
N LEU A 232 9.62 -18.31 -20.65
CA LEU A 232 10.08 -17.40 -19.58
C LEU A 232 11.58 -17.55 -19.31
N LYS A 233 12.09 -18.78 -19.18
CA LYS A 233 13.51 -19.06 -18.90
C LYS A 233 14.45 -18.60 -20.01
N SER A 234 14.03 -18.67 -21.27
CA SER A 234 14.89 -18.28 -22.39
C SER A 234 15.19 -16.78 -22.41
N GLU A 235 14.37 -15.95 -21.75
CA GLU A 235 14.47 -14.50 -21.84
C GLU A 235 14.64 -13.79 -20.48
N LEU A 236 14.41 -14.51 -19.39
CA LEU A 236 14.44 -13.96 -18.02
C LEU A 236 15.46 -14.74 -17.17
N PRO A 237 16.75 -14.41 -17.25
CA PRO A 237 17.78 -15.12 -16.48
C PRO A 237 17.60 -15.00 -14.96
N GLN A 238 16.95 -13.96 -14.47
CA GLN A 238 16.60 -13.75 -13.06
C GLN A 238 15.36 -14.51 -12.59
N LEU A 239 14.70 -15.29 -13.46
CA LEU A 239 13.52 -16.07 -13.11
C LEU A 239 13.85 -17.13 -12.06
N LYS A 240 13.32 -16.97 -10.86
CA LYS A 240 13.53 -17.87 -9.72
C LYS A 240 12.34 -18.78 -9.47
N SER A 241 11.13 -18.28 -9.75
CA SER A 241 9.88 -18.95 -9.37
C SER A 241 8.81 -18.78 -10.44
N VAL A 242 8.14 -19.88 -10.83
CA VAL A 242 6.88 -19.83 -11.57
C VAL A 242 5.84 -20.65 -10.83
N ILE A 243 4.72 -20.02 -10.53
CA ILE A 243 3.66 -20.58 -9.69
C ILE A 243 2.33 -20.53 -10.44
N ILE A 244 1.53 -21.57 -10.29
CA ILE A 244 0.11 -21.57 -10.61
C ILE A 244 -0.69 -21.39 -9.32
N ASN A 245 -1.49 -20.36 -9.28
CA ASN A 245 -2.44 -20.11 -8.18
C ASN A 245 -3.87 -20.42 -8.67
N SER A 246 -4.54 -21.34 -8.00
CA SER A 246 -5.92 -21.73 -8.34
C SER A 246 -6.91 -20.84 -7.60
N ASN A 247 -7.61 -19.97 -8.34
CA ASN A 247 -8.72 -19.17 -7.82
C ASN A 247 -9.98 -19.41 -8.66
N ARG A 248 -10.90 -20.22 -8.14
CA ARG A 248 -12.19 -20.55 -8.78
C ARG A 248 -13.36 -19.75 -8.21
N GLU A 249 -13.10 -18.93 -7.21
CA GLU A 249 -14.15 -18.17 -6.53
C GLU A 249 -14.52 -16.92 -7.35
N LYS A 250 -15.80 -16.56 -7.35
CA LYS A 250 -16.30 -15.29 -7.89
C LYS A 250 -16.12 -14.20 -6.83
N THR A 251 -14.90 -13.69 -6.73
CA THR A 251 -14.49 -12.71 -5.72
C THR A 251 -13.52 -11.71 -6.31
N ASN A 252 -13.41 -10.54 -5.69
CA ASN A 252 -12.41 -9.51 -6.01
C ASN A 252 -11.01 -9.86 -5.46
N VAL A 253 -10.88 -10.92 -4.65
CA VAL A 253 -9.59 -11.40 -4.18
C VAL A 253 -8.83 -12.05 -5.35
N VAL A 254 -7.64 -11.54 -5.66
CA VAL A 254 -6.86 -12.00 -6.80
C VAL A 254 -6.32 -13.41 -6.59
N LEU A 255 -5.64 -13.66 -5.46
CA LEU A 255 -5.04 -14.96 -5.17
C LEU A 255 -6.05 -15.91 -4.51
N GLY A 256 -6.19 -17.11 -5.06
CA GLY A 256 -6.88 -18.21 -4.39
C GLY A 256 -5.97 -18.88 -3.35
N ARG A 257 -6.52 -19.83 -2.59
CA ARG A 257 -5.83 -20.45 -1.45
C ARG A 257 -4.76 -21.49 -1.81
N LYS A 258 -4.69 -21.95 -3.06
CA LYS A 258 -3.82 -23.07 -3.48
C LYS A 258 -2.79 -22.61 -4.49
N ASN A 259 -1.52 -22.79 -4.14
CA ASN A 259 -0.37 -22.61 -5.01
C ASN A 259 0.20 -23.94 -5.44
N ARG A 260 0.75 -23.99 -6.65
CA ARG A 260 1.57 -25.10 -7.17
C ARG A 260 2.75 -24.52 -7.93
N THR A 261 3.95 -24.76 -7.45
CA THR A 261 5.18 -24.36 -8.13
C THR A 261 5.39 -25.26 -9.36
N ILE A 262 5.58 -24.64 -10.52
CA ILE A 262 5.86 -25.35 -11.77
C ILE A 262 7.30 -25.16 -12.24
N TYR A 263 8.03 -24.20 -11.64
CA TYR A 263 9.46 -24.02 -11.85
C TYR A 263 10.11 -23.35 -10.65
N GLY A 264 11.29 -23.82 -10.27
CA GLY A 264 12.14 -23.24 -9.26
C GLY A 264 11.57 -23.35 -7.83
N SER A 265 11.65 -22.26 -7.08
CA SER A 265 11.22 -22.19 -5.68
C SER A 265 9.76 -21.74 -5.55
N ASP A 266 9.13 -22.05 -4.41
CA ASP A 266 7.81 -21.52 -4.03
C ASP A 266 7.87 -20.07 -3.51
N HIS A 267 9.05 -19.49 -3.43
CA HIS A 267 9.34 -18.14 -2.94
C HIS A 267 10.51 -17.51 -3.68
N ILE A 268 10.67 -16.22 -3.50
CA ILE A 268 11.89 -15.45 -3.75
C ILE A 268 12.43 -14.93 -2.43
N THR A 269 13.67 -14.45 -2.43
CA THR A 269 14.26 -13.75 -1.29
C THR A 269 14.52 -12.29 -1.64
N ASP A 270 14.49 -11.43 -0.65
CA ASP A 270 14.98 -10.05 -0.80
C ASP A 270 15.55 -9.53 0.51
N THR A 271 16.23 -8.39 0.46
CA THR A 271 16.87 -7.76 1.62
C THR A 271 16.16 -6.47 1.98
N LEU A 272 15.86 -6.27 3.28
CA LEU A 272 15.29 -5.04 3.83
C LEU A 272 16.04 -4.69 5.13
N CYS A 273 16.56 -3.46 5.22
CA CYS A 273 17.38 -3.00 6.36
C CYS A 273 18.53 -3.97 6.73
N GLY A 274 19.16 -4.60 5.73
CA GLY A 274 20.26 -5.55 5.92
C GLY A 274 19.86 -6.98 6.27
N LEU A 275 18.59 -7.26 6.51
CA LEU A 275 18.07 -8.59 6.81
C LEU A 275 17.49 -9.25 5.56
N GLN A 276 17.66 -10.58 5.44
CA GLN A 276 17.06 -11.39 4.39
C GLN A 276 15.66 -11.84 4.77
N PHE A 277 14.73 -11.75 3.81
CA PHE A 277 13.36 -12.20 3.98
C PHE A 277 12.94 -13.14 2.86
N LYS A 278 12.23 -14.21 3.24
CA LYS A 278 11.56 -15.12 2.34
C LYS A 278 10.21 -14.54 1.94
N ILE A 279 9.90 -14.50 0.64
CA ILE A 279 8.73 -13.84 0.10
C ILE A 279 7.97 -14.80 -0.81
N SER A 280 6.84 -15.31 -0.35
CA SER A 280 5.89 -16.12 -1.13
C SER A 280 4.89 -15.22 -1.87
N PRO A 281 4.02 -15.77 -2.73
CA PRO A 281 2.91 -14.99 -3.29
C PRO A 281 1.97 -14.41 -2.24
N PHE A 282 1.82 -15.08 -1.08
CA PHE A 282 0.92 -14.66 0.00
C PHE A 282 1.56 -13.73 1.02
N SER A 283 2.91 -13.70 1.12
CA SER A 283 3.59 -12.87 2.09
C SER A 283 3.30 -11.40 1.83
N PHE A 284 2.92 -10.67 2.88
CA PHE A 284 2.95 -9.21 2.83
C PHE A 284 4.41 -8.76 2.69
N TRP A 285 4.65 -7.84 1.77
CA TRP A 285 5.95 -7.24 1.53
C TRP A 285 5.75 -5.84 1.00
N GLN A 286 6.45 -4.87 1.55
CA GLN A 286 6.34 -3.48 1.13
C GLN A 286 6.71 -3.33 -0.34
N ILE A 287 5.83 -2.71 -1.12
CA ILE A 287 5.99 -2.62 -2.58
C ILE A 287 7.01 -1.58 -3.03
N ASN A 288 7.46 -0.72 -2.13
CA ASN A 288 8.53 0.26 -2.31
C ASN A 288 9.58 0.03 -1.22
N ARG A 289 10.52 -0.87 -1.48
CA ARG A 289 11.51 -1.30 -0.50
C ARG A 289 12.35 -0.14 0.04
N LYS A 290 12.83 0.75 -0.84
CA LYS A 290 13.68 1.88 -0.43
C LYS A 290 12.96 2.84 0.51
N GLN A 291 11.68 3.11 0.25
CA GLN A 291 10.89 3.93 1.15
C GLN A 291 10.53 3.18 2.44
N ALA A 292 10.32 1.86 2.38
CA ALA A 292 10.12 1.04 3.57
C ALA A 292 11.34 1.10 4.50
N GLU A 293 12.56 1.08 3.96
CA GLU A 293 13.78 1.24 4.76
C GLU A 293 13.84 2.61 5.46
N LYS A 294 13.45 3.69 4.78
CA LYS A 294 13.36 5.02 5.39
C LYS A 294 12.29 5.09 6.47
N LEU A 295 11.10 4.52 6.19
CA LEU A 295 9.98 4.45 7.14
C LEU A 295 10.38 3.67 8.41
N TYR A 296 10.99 2.48 8.23
CA TYR A 296 11.45 1.64 9.35
C TYR A 296 12.64 2.25 10.08
N GLY A 297 13.53 2.94 9.36
CA GLY A 297 14.60 3.73 9.96
C GLY A 297 14.05 4.83 10.87
N LYS A 298 12.98 5.51 10.47
CA LYS A 298 12.29 6.51 11.31
C LYS A 298 11.59 5.85 12.51
N ALA A 299 10.96 4.70 12.32
CA ALA A 299 10.36 3.94 13.42
C ALA A 299 11.44 3.48 14.43
N LYS A 300 12.60 3.02 13.95
CA LYS A 300 13.76 2.66 14.81
C LYS A 300 14.31 3.87 15.58
N GLU A 301 14.40 5.03 14.92
CA GLU A 301 14.81 6.29 15.56
C GLU A 301 13.85 6.67 16.69
N TYR A 302 12.54 6.60 16.46
CA TYR A 302 11.52 6.91 17.48
C TYR A 302 11.45 5.84 18.58
N ALA A 303 11.64 4.57 18.26
CA ALA A 303 11.73 3.51 19.24
C ALA A 303 12.94 3.70 20.17
N ASN A 304 14.07 4.23 19.68
CA ASN A 304 15.27 4.55 20.45
C ASN A 304 15.61 3.50 21.52
N LEU A 305 15.61 2.22 21.10
CA LEU A 305 15.72 1.06 21.97
C LEU A 305 17.10 0.96 22.62
N LYS A 306 17.12 0.40 23.83
CA LYS A 306 18.34 0.03 24.55
C LYS A 306 18.43 -1.48 24.72
N SER A 307 19.63 -1.98 24.89
CA SER A 307 19.93 -3.42 24.93
C SER A 307 19.28 -4.19 26.09
N ASP A 308 18.76 -3.53 27.10
CA ASP A 308 18.03 -4.10 28.23
C ASP A 308 16.50 -3.99 28.10
N GLU A 309 15.99 -3.33 27.05
CA GLU A 309 14.57 -3.08 26.86
C GLU A 309 13.85 -4.21 26.10
N ILE A 310 12.55 -4.33 26.36
CA ILE A 310 11.64 -5.26 25.69
C ILE A 310 10.82 -4.50 24.65
N LEU A 311 10.87 -4.96 23.41
CA LEU A 311 10.07 -4.47 22.29
C LEU A 311 8.86 -5.39 22.06
N LEU A 312 7.65 -4.82 22.04
CA LEU A 312 6.43 -5.49 21.63
C LEU A 312 5.99 -4.97 20.25
N ASP A 313 5.99 -5.82 19.22
CA ASP A 313 5.56 -5.51 17.85
C ASP A 313 4.18 -6.12 17.58
N LEU A 314 3.14 -5.30 17.63
CA LEU A 314 1.76 -5.71 17.37
C LEU A 314 1.40 -5.46 15.90
N TYR A 315 0.75 -6.43 15.26
CA TYR A 315 0.55 -6.53 13.81
C TYR A 315 1.86 -6.79 13.05
N CYS A 316 2.75 -7.63 13.59
CA CYS A 316 4.12 -7.77 13.12
C CYS A 316 4.26 -8.39 11.72
N GLY A 317 3.20 -9.00 11.15
CA GLY A 317 3.24 -9.67 9.86
C GLY A 317 4.32 -10.74 9.82
N THR A 318 5.21 -10.70 8.83
CA THR A 318 6.38 -11.59 8.72
C THR A 318 7.58 -11.12 9.56
N GLY A 319 7.33 -10.23 10.53
CA GLY A 319 8.32 -9.70 11.47
C GLY A 319 9.18 -8.55 10.92
N THR A 320 8.80 -7.94 9.80
CA THR A 320 9.69 -7.01 9.08
C THR A 320 10.12 -5.80 9.89
N ILE A 321 9.24 -5.17 10.68
CA ILE A 321 9.60 -3.99 11.47
C ILE A 321 10.39 -4.42 12.71
N GLY A 322 9.84 -5.31 13.53
CA GLY A 322 10.46 -5.73 14.77
C GLY A 322 11.85 -6.36 14.59
N LEU A 323 12.01 -7.25 13.60
CA LEU A 323 13.30 -7.89 13.33
C LEU A 323 14.40 -6.88 12.98
N THR A 324 14.08 -5.77 12.28
CA THR A 324 15.09 -4.73 11.97
C THR A 324 15.59 -3.97 13.21
N MET A 325 14.96 -4.19 14.36
CA MET A 325 15.30 -3.55 15.64
C MET A 325 15.77 -4.56 16.71
N ALA A 326 15.74 -5.86 16.39
CA ALA A 326 16.05 -6.93 17.36
C ALA A 326 17.47 -6.85 17.92
N ASP A 327 18.43 -6.33 17.16
CA ASP A 327 19.81 -6.08 17.57
C ASP A 327 19.95 -5.00 18.65
N SER A 328 18.93 -4.16 18.79
CA SER A 328 18.94 -3.00 19.68
C SER A 328 18.14 -3.20 20.98
N CYS A 329 17.54 -4.39 21.18
CA CYS A 329 16.73 -4.68 22.36
C CYS A 329 17.10 -6.02 23.02
N LYS A 330 16.72 -6.19 24.28
CA LYS A 330 16.88 -7.44 25.02
C LYS A 330 16.03 -8.57 24.44
N GLN A 331 14.78 -8.23 24.11
CA GLN A 331 13.81 -9.19 23.61
C GLN A 331 12.81 -8.50 22.69
N LEU A 332 12.53 -9.14 21.56
CA LEU A 332 11.42 -8.82 20.65
C LEU A 332 10.28 -9.82 20.88
N ILE A 333 9.07 -9.32 21.09
CA ILE A 333 7.85 -10.13 21.10
C ILE A 333 6.94 -9.59 19.98
N GLY A 334 6.62 -10.41 18.99
CA GLY A 334 5.71 -10.07 17.90
C GLY A 334 4.37 -10.77 18.03
N ALA A 335 3.28 -10.12 17.64
CA ALA A 335 1.94 -10.72 17.55
C ALA A 335 1.32 -10.48 16.17
N GLU A 336 0.77 -11.55 15.57
CA GLU A 336 0.16 -11.54 14.23
C GLU A 336 -0.97 -12.58 14.18
N ILE A 337 -2.09 -12.21 13.55
CA ILE A 337 -3.27 -13.08 13.45
C ILE A 337 -3.13 -14.18 12.39
N VAL A 338 -2.29 -13.96 11.37
CA VAL A 338 -2.11 -14.90 10.26
C VAL A 338 -1.05 -15.92 10.60
N GLU A 339 -1.44 -17.17 10.79
CA GLU A 339 -0.54 -18.27 11.20
C GLU A 339 0.66 -18.45 10.25
N ASP A 340 0.43 -18.34 8.93
CA ASP A 340 1.51 -18.47 7.94
C ASP A 340 2.52 -17.31 8.04
N ALA A 341 2.07 -16.09 8.36
CA ALA A 341 2.95 -14.96 8.58
C ALA A 341 3.79 -15.13 9.86
N VAL A 342 3.23 -15.72 10.92
CA VAL A 342 3.98 -16.07 12.13
C VAL A 342 5.05 -17.12 11.85
N LYS A 343 4.76 -18.13 11.02
CA LYS A 343 5.77 -19.10 10.58
C LYS A 343 6.89 -18.42 9.80
N ASP A 344 6.52 -17.57 8.83
CA ASP A 344 7.49 -16.79 8.05
C ASP A 344 8.35 -15.90 8.98
N ALA A 345 7.77 -15.24 10.00
CA ALA A 345 8.50 -14.42 10.97
C ALA A 345 9.55 -15.24 11.75
N ASN A 346 9.20 -16.44 12.22
CA ASN A 346 10.15 -17.34 12.88
C ASN A 346 11.25 -17.83 11.93
N GLU A 347 10.91 -18.19 10.67
CA GLU A 347 11.88 -18.57 9.66
C GLU A 347 12.82 -17.41 9.33
N ASN A 348 12.31 -16.18 9.19
CA ASN A 348 13.08 -14.97 8.95
C ASN A 348 14.03 -14.65 10.12
N ALA A 349 13.56 -14.74 11.36
CA ALA A 349 14.42 -14.58 12.55
C ALA A 349 15.60 -15.56 12.52
N LYS A 350 15.30 -16.85 12.31
CA LYS A 350 16.31 -17.90 12.24
C LYS A 350 17.29 -17.69 11.09
N ALA A 351 16.80 -17.34 9.90
CA ALA A 351 17.64 -17.11 8.70
C ALA A 351 18.64 -15.96 8.91
N ASN A 352 18.29 -14.98 9.77
CA ASN A 352 19.11 -13.83 10.10
C ASN A 352 19.90 -13.97 11.41
N GLY A 353 19.89 -15.15 12.04
CA GLY A 353 20.59 -15.39 13.31
C GLY A 353 20.04 -14.62 14.51
N ILE A 354 18.76 -14.21 14.48
CA ILE A 354 18.10 -13.47 15.54
C ILE A 354 17.49 -14.48 16.53
N GLU A 355 18.06 -14.56 17.72
CA GLU A 355 17.66 -15.54 18.76
C GLU A 355 16.79 -14.95 19.86
N ASN A 356 16.74 -13.61 19.98
CA ASN A 356 15.98 -12.89 21.01
C ASN A 356 14.56 -12.53 20.59
N ALA A 357 14.03 -13.11 19.50
CA ALA A 357 12.70 -12.86 18.99
C ALA A 357 11.74 -14.02 19.29
N ARG A 358 10.51 -13.70 19.70
CA ARG A 358 9.39 -14.63 19.91
C ARG A 358 8.15 -14.11 19.18
N PHE A 359 7.47 -14.97 18.42
CA PHE A 359 6.24 -14.61 17.72
C PHE A 359 5.04 -15.42 18.20
N ILE A 360 3.89 -14.75 18.36
CA ILE A 360 2.62 -15.28 18.88
C ILE A 360 1.57 -15.16 17.76
N CYS A 361 0.85 -16.26 17.50
CA CYS A 361 -0.29 -16.25 16.60
C CYS A 361 -1.55 -15.85 17.37
N GLY A 362 -2.15 -14.71 17.04
CA GLY A 362 -3.36 -14.21 17.66
C GLY A 362 -3.72 -12.80 17.20
N ASP A 363 -4.98 -12.39 17.44
CA ASP A 363 -5.37 -10.98 17.26
C ASP A 363 -4.54 -10.09 18.17
N ALA A 364 -4.17 -8.90 17.70
CA ALA A 364 -3.30 -7.99 18.45
C ALA A 364 -3.88 -7.59 19.82
N SER A 365 -5.21 -7.43 19.93
CA SER A 365 -5.87 -7.09 21.19
C SER A 365 -5.86 -8.25 22.16
N ASP A 366 -6.13 -9.47 21.67
CA ASP A 366 -6.14 -10.68 22.48
C ASP A 366 -4.72 -11.03 22.96
N ALA A 367 -3.74 -10.91 22.05
CA ALA A 367 -2.33 -11.15 22.37
C ALA A 367 -1.82 -10.15 23.43
N ALA A 368 -2.09 -8.85 23.24
CA ALA A 368 -1.71 -7.82 24.21
C ALA A 368 -2.35 -8.07 25.57
N PHE A 369 -3.63 -8.42 25.62
CA PHE A 369 -4.34 -8.73 26.85
C PHE A 369 -3.78 -9.97 27.56
N GLN A 370 -3.44 -11.01 26.82
CA GLN A 370 -2.80 -12.21 27.37
C GLN A 370 -1.42 -11.89 27.96
N LEU A 371 -0.60 -11.14 27.22
CA LEU A 371 0.73 -10.70 27.69
C LEU A 371 0.64 -9.79 28.92
N GLU A 372 -0.37 -8.91 28.99
CA GLU A 372 -0.65 -8.10 30.19
C GLU A 372 -0.92 -8.99 31.40
N LYS A 373 -1.77 -10.02 31.26
CA LYS A 373 -2.07 -10.98 32.34
C LYS A 373 -0.86 -11.79 32.77
N GLU A 374 0.05 -12.09 31.85
CA GLU A 374 1.34 -12.74 32.14
C GLU A 374 2.32 -11.81 32.86
N GLY A 375 1.97 -10.53 33.03
CA GLY A 375 2.78 -9.53 33.69
C GLY A 375 3.88 -8.93 32.81
N LEU A 376 3.78 -9.07 31.49
CA LEU A 376 4.73 -8.45 30.54
C LEU A 376 4.66 -6.92 30.67
N LYS A 377 5.81 -6.29 30.78
CA LYS A 377 5.98 -4.84 30.76
C LYS A 377 6.94 -4.47 29.62
N PRO A 378 6.43 -4.21 28.42
CA PRO A 378 7.27 -3.74 27.34
C PRO A 378 7.73 -2.32 27.60
N ASP A 379 8.95 -1.99 27.21
CA ASP A 379 9.49 -0.63 27.28
C ASP A 379 9.04 0.21 26.10
N CYS A 380 8.93 -0.44 24.94
CA CYS A 380 8.45 0.16 23.70
C CYS A 380 7.42 -0.77 23.02
N VAL A 381 6.37 -0.17 22.45
CA VAL A 381 5.40 -0.89 21.62
C VAL A 381 5.43 -0.31 20.21
N ILE A 382 5.52 -1.16 19.18
CA ILE A 382 5.33 -0.79 17.79
C ILE A 382 3.94 -1.26 17.33
N LEU A 383 3.28 -0.40 16.58
CA LEU A 383 1.97 -0.64 15.97
C LEU A 383 2.05 -0.36 14.47
N ASP A 384 1.66 -1.33 13.64
CA ASP A 384 1.43 -1.16 12.20
C ASP A 384 0.06 -1.76 11.82
N PRO A 385 -1.04 -1.19 12.33
CA PRO A 385 -2.37 -1.76 12.15
C PRO A 385 -2.88 -1.59 10.72
N PRO A 386 -3.89 -2.41 10.31
CA PRO A 386 -4.61 -2.22 9.06
C PRO A 386 -5.34 -0.86 9.06
N ARG A 387 -5.89 -0.46 7.90
CA ARG A 387 -6.59 0.83 7.70
C ARG A 387 -7.65 1.19 8.75
N LYS A 388 -8.21 0.22 9.44
CA LYS A 388 -9.19 0.46 10.52
C LYS A 388 -8.57 1.03 11.82
N GLY A 389 -7.23 0.99 11.94
CA GLY A 389 -6.51 1.38 13.15
C GLY A 389 -6.56 0.31 14.25
N CYS A 390 -6.09 0.68 15.46
CA CYS A 390 -6.00 -0.23 16.62
C CYS A 390 -7.32 -0.37 17.37
N GLY A 391 -8.07 0.71 17.51
CA GLY A 391 -9.26 0.75 18.35
C GLY A 391 -8.93 1.01 19.84
N GLU A 392 -9.96 1.45 20.56
CA GLU A 392 -9.84 1.97 21.92
C GLU A 392 -9.40 0.90 22.94
N GLU A 393 -9.90 -0.34 22.82
CA GLU A 393 -9.62 -1.41 23.78
C GLU A 393 -8.14 -1.85 23.75
N LEU A 394 -7.54 -1.93 22.55
CA LEU A 394 -6.11 -2.22 22.45
C LEU A 394 -5.28 -1.09 23.05
N VAL A 395 -5.63 0.18 22.79
CA VAL A 395 -4.93 1.33 23.37
C VAL A 395 -5.00 1.29 24.91
N LYS A 396 -6.15 0.99 25.49
CA LYS A 396 -6.31 0.82 26.95
C LYS A 396 -5.41 -0.31 27.50
N THR A 397 -5.36 -1.44 26.81
CA THR A 397 -4.51 -2.57 27.21
C THR A 397 -3.03 -2.17 27.19
N ILE A 398 -2.55 -1.56 26.11
CA ILE A 398 -1.17 -1.05 26.02
C ILE A 398 -0.90 -0.05 27.14
N SER A 399 -1.84 0.87 27.41
CA SER A 399 -1.67 1.89 28.46
C SER A 399 -1.55 1.25 29.86
N ARG A 400 -2.26 0.17 30.17
CA ARG A 400 -2.10 -0.58 31.44
C ARG A 400 -0.74 -1.31 31.52
N MET A 401 -0.22 -1.83 30.39
CA MET A 401 1.15 -2.39 30.34
C MET A 401 2.22 -1.31 30.56
N SER A 402 1.85 -0.05 30.40
CA SER A 402 2.65 1.15 30.72
C SER A 402 4.01 1.26 30.01
N PRO A 403 4.14 1.01 28.70
CA PRO A 403 5.39 1.25 27.99
C PRO A 403 5.79 2.73 28.11
N SER A 404 7.09 3.01 28.13
CA SER A 404 7.59 4.39 28.15
C SER A 404 7.26 5.13 26.86
N ARG A 405 7.18 4.38 25.74
CA ARG A 405 6.89 4.93 24.41
C ARG A 405 6.16 3.96 23.51
N VAL A 406 5.38 4.52 22.58
CA VAL A 406 4.71 3.77 21.51
C VAL A 406 5.10 4.42 20.18
N VAL A 407 5.48 3.60 19.20
CA VAL A 407 5.74 4.01 17.83
C VAL A 407 4.61 3.48 16.95
N TYR A 408 3.85 4.40 16.35
CA TYR A 408 2.70 4.05 15.54
C TYR A 408 3.01 4.31 14.06
N VAL A 409 3.09 3.25 13.26
CA VAL A 409 3.14 3.32 11.79
C VAL A 409 1.71 3.27 11.27
N SER A 410 1.34 4.15 10.35
CA SER A 410 -0.03 4.26 9.86
C SER A 410 -0.11 4.56 8.37
N CYS A 411 -0.97 3.85 7.67
CA CYS A 411 -1.32 4.10 6.28
C CYS A 411 -2.57 5.00 6.09
N ASP A 412 -3.21 5.45 7.19
CA ASP A 412 -4.40 6.30 7.13
C ASP A 412 -4.36 7.40 8.20
N PRO A 413 -4.21 8.68 7.80
CA PRO A 413 -4.13 9.79 8.74
C PRO A 413 -5.35 9.97 9.64
N ALA A 414 -6.56 9.62 9.17
CA ALA A 414 -7.77 9.82 9.95
C ALA A 414 -7.89 8.81 11.09
N THR A 415 -7.55 7.55 10.83
CA THR A 415 -7.51 6.51 11.89
C THR A 415 -6.34 6.74 12.84
N LEU A 416 -5.18 7.17 12.35
CA LEU A 416 -4.06 7.59 13.21
C LEU A 416 -4.52 8.68 14.18
N ALA A 417 -5.11 9.76 13.68
CA ALA A 417 -5.59 10.88 14.49
C ALA A 417 -6.58 10.45 15.59
N ARG A 418 -7.53 9.57 15.26
CA ARG A 418 -8.46 8.98 16.22
C ARG A 418 -7.74 8.17 17.30
N ASP A 419 -6.81 7.33 16.92
CA ASP A 419 -6.11 6.43 17.85
C ASP A 419 -5.13 7.25 18.74
N LEU A 420 -4.49 8.28 18.21
CA LEU A 420 -3.69 9.23 18.99
C LEU A 420 -4.51 9.92 20.07
N LYS A 421 -5.77 10.28 19.79
CA LYS A 421 -6.69 10.82 20.78
C LYS A 421 -6.93 9.82 21.90
N PHE A 422 -7.17 8.53 21.58
CA PHE A 422 -7.32 7.49 22.61
C PHE A 422 -6.07 7.36 23.49
N PHE A 423 -4.87 7.44 22.91
CA PHE A 423 -3.63 7.45 23.68
C PHE A 423 -3.56 8.65 24.63
N THR A 424 -3.96 9.84 24.16
CA THR A 424 -3.97 11.06 24.99
C THR A 424 -4.93 10.93 26.18
N GLU A 425 -6.11 10.35 25.97
CA GLU A 425 -7.10 10.08 27.01
C GLU A 425 -6.62 9.01 28.03
N ASN A 426 -5.57 8.25 27.71
CA ASN A 426 -5.00 7.18 28.54
C ASN A 426 -3.58 7.48 29.06
N GLY A 427 -3.21 8.78 29.20
CA GLY A 427 -1.97 9.19 29.87
C GLY A 427 -0.72 9.18 28.98
N TYR A 428 -0.89 9.34 27.67
CA TYR A 428 0.20 9.46 26.71
C TYR A 428 0.12 10.78 25.94
N THR A 429 1.25 11.24 25.45
CA THR A 429 1.32 12.45 24.61
C THR A 429 1.99 12.14 23.27
N PRO A 430 1.30 12.33 22.14
CA PRO A 430 1.94 12.33 20.83
C PRO A 430 2.94 13.47 20.73
N LYS A 431 4.21 13.17 20.48
CA LYS A 431 5.30 14.14 20.43
C LYS A 431 5.61 14.59 19.02
N GLU A 432 5.88 13.63 18.15
CA GLU A 432 6.32 13.91 16.80
C GLU A 432 5.59 13.00 15.81
N ILE A 433 5.30 13.52 14.61
CA ILE A 433 4.77 12.75 13.49
C ILE A 433 5.60 13.07 12.25
N THR A 434 6.07 12.02 11.58
CA THR A 434 6.78 12.12 10.30
C THR A 434 5.96 11.45 9.21
N PRO A 435 5.38 12.18 8.27
CA PRO A 435 4.78 11.62 7.07
C PRO A 435 5.84 10.99 6.17
N CYS A 436 5.47 9.97 5.39
CA CYS A 436 6.35 9.30 4.44
C CYS A 436 5.61 9.01 3.13
N ASP A 437 6.20 9.39 2.00
CA ASP A 437 5.66 9.05 0.69
C ASP A 437 6.12 7.66 0.24
N MET A 438 5.32 6.65 0.57
CA MET A 438 5.51 5.28 0.10
C MET A 438 5.04 5.05 -1.33
N PHE A 439 4.13 5.89 -1.85
CA PHE A 439 3.35 5.64 -3.06
C PHE A 439 3.26 6.90 -3.92
N SER A 440 4.40 7.32 -4.49
CA SER A 440 4.50 8.50 -5.36
C SER A 440 3.53 8.43 -6.54
N GLY A 441 2.91 9.55 -6.87
CA GLY A 441 1.87 9.67 -7.89
C GLY A 441 0.47 9.27 -7.40
N THR A 442 0.30 8.93 -6.12
CA THR A 442 -0.98 8.57 -5.51
C THR A 442 -1.29 9.43 -4.29
N SER A 443 -2.55 9.45 -3.86
CA SER A 443 -2.97 10.19 -2.67
C SER A 443 -2.62 9.51 -1.33
N HIS A 444 -2.06 8.31 -1.34
CA HIS A 444 -1.70 7.60 -0.12
C HIS A 444 -0.49 8.22 0.56
N VAL A 445 -0.52 8.29 1.89
CA VAL A 445 0.57 8.73 2.74
C VAL A 445 0.68 7.80 3.94
N GLU A 446 1.90 7.36 4.23
CA GLU A 446 2.25 6.68 5.47
C GLU A 446 2.73 7.71 6.50
N SER A 447 2.66 7.36 7.76
CA SER A 447 3.14 8.22 8.84
C SER A 447 3.74 7.39 9.97
N VAL A 448 4.78 7.91 10.60
CA VAL A 448 5.31 7.35 11.85
C VAL A 448 5.08 8.39 12.95
N ALA A 449 4.43 7.99 14.03
CA ALA A 449 4.18 8.83 15.18
C ALA A 449 4.92 8.29 16.41
N LEU A 450 5.60 9.21 17.13
CA LEU A 450 6.15 8.95 18.45
C LEU A 450 5.16 9.41 19.52
N ILE A 451 4.82 8.52 20.43
CA ILE A 451 3.89 8.71 21.53
C ILE A 451 4.61 8.34 22.82
N GLU A 452 4.67 9.25 23.77
CA GLU A 452 5.36 9.02 25.04
C GLU A 452 4.38 9.05 26.22
N ARG A 453 4.68 8.27 27.25
CA ARG A 453 3.93 8.28 28.49
C ARG A 453 4.23 9.57 29.26
N ASN A 454 3.18 10.17 29.84
CA ASN A 454 3.27 11.41 30.65
C ASN A 454 4.01 11.20 31.98
#